data_c02bd14c72f6ed97b9cf13d5eea196f1
#
_entry.id   c02bd14c72f6ed97b9cf13d5eea196f1
#
_cell.length_a   1.000
_cell.length_b   1.000
_cell.length_c   1.000
_cell.angle_alpha   90.00
_cell.angle_beta   90.00
_cell.angle_gamma   90.00
#
_symmetry.space_group_name_H-M   'P 1'
#
loop_
_entity.id
_entity.type
_entity.pdbx_description
1 polymer ?
#
loop_
_entity_poly.entity_id
_entity_poly.type
_entity_poly.pdbx_seq_one_letter_code
_entity_poly.pdbx_strand_id
1 'polypeptide(L)'
;MTTVLRGPALIDGAVVTAEVAIDRGRVAAVRPVQPSDPATPGSEPVLGTMSAAYVDLHCHGGGGSAFTDLDADAAAAAARHHHARGSTSLLASLVTMSVADLLRGVEILADLADDGLVDGIHLEGPWLAEARCGAHDPRLLRDPDLREVDRLLRAGRGHVRQVTLAPEREGGMRLVRHLRDSGVHPAIGHTTATFAQVGQAVGAGADLATHLFNAMDPWHHRTPGAVPALLRAAVHDGVTLELIADGAHLSDDTVRTVMDLAGPSRVAFVSDAIAAAGIGDGPFSLGGLPLVVSGGTARLTKGPGEPEGSIAGGTSHVADIVSRQVSAGISLPYAAESASSTPARLLGLADRGALRAGARADLVVLDGAARVTRVMRAGRWLDD
;
A
#
# COMPACT_ATOMS: atom_id res chain seq x y z
N MET A 1 5.65 -17.12 -27.05
CA MET A 1 6.14 -18.43 -26.58
C MET A 1 5.63 -18.64 -25.16
N THR A 2 5.14 -19.82 -24.86
CA THR A 2 4.70 -20.15 -23.50
C THR A 2 5.93 -20.53 -22.66
N THR A 3 6.15 -19.81 -21.56
CA THR A 3 7.16 -20.16 -20.56
C THR A 3 6.49 -21.01 -19.47
N VAL A 4 7.11 -22.09 -19.03
CA VAL A 4 6.63 -22.92 -17.92
C VAL A 4 7.66 -22.86 -16.80
N LEU A 5 7.27 -22.32 -15.65
CA LEU A 5 8.07 -22.26 -14.43
C LEU A 5 7.69 -23.45 -13.54
N ARG A 6 8.69 -24.16 -12.98
CA ARG A 6 8.47 -25.32 -12.09
C ARG A 6 9.21 -25.14 -10.77
N GLY A 7 8.49 -25.24 -9.67
CA GLY A 7 9.04 -25.12 -8.31
C GLY A 7 7.97 -25.02 -7.25
N PRO A 8 8.36 -24.77 -5.99
CA PRO A 8 7.42 -24.42 -4.93
C PRO A 8 6.61 -23.17 -5.33
N ALA A 9 5.31 -23.18 -5.08
CA ALA A 9 4.41 -22.06 -5.37
C ALA A 9 3.37 -21.92 -4.25
N LEU A 10 3.09 -20.68 -3.84
CA LEU A 10 2.03 -20.37 -2.91
C LEU A 10 0.71 -20.27 -3.68
N ILE A 11 -0.15 -21.25 -3.50
CA ILE A 11 -1.44 -21.39 -4.18
C ILE A 11 -2.50 -21.67 -3.12
N ASP A 12 -3.57 -20.88 -3.11
CA ASP A 12 -4.72 -21.04 -2.21
C ASP A 12 -4.32 -21.22 -0.73
N GLY A 13 -3.34 -20.44 -0.27
CA GLY A 13 -2.87 -20.44 1.11
C GLY A 13 -1.92 -21.60 1.47
N ALA A 14 -1.47 -22.41 0.52
CA ALA A 14 -0.52 -23.49 0.75
C ALA A 14 0.68 -23.41 -0.21
N VAL A 15 1.87 -23.80 0.27
CA VAL A 15 3.05 -23.97 -0.58
C VAL A 15 3.05 -25.40 -1.13
N VAL A 16 2.93 -25.52 -2.43
CA VAL A 16 2.92 -26.80 -3.15
C VAL A 16 3.91 -26.75 -4.32
N THR A 17 4.44 -27.88 -4.74
CA THR A 17 5.19 -27.93 -6.01
C THR A 17 4.22 -27.78 -7.16
N ALA A 18 4.49 -26.85 -8.07
CA ALA A 18 3.61 -26.58 -9.22
C ALA A 18 4.39 -26.25 -10.49
N GLU A 19 3.70 -26.40 -11.61
CA GLU A 19 4.07 -25.81 -12.88
C GLU A 19 3.12 -24.62 -13.15
N VAL A 20 3.73 -23.45 -13.41
CA VAL A 20 3.03 -22.22 -13.76
C VAL A 20 3.35 -21.91 -15.22
N ALA A 21 2.37 -22.07 -16.09
CA ALA A 21 2.49 -21.75 -17.50
C ALA A 21 2.13 -20.27 -17.73
N ILE A 22 2.99 -19.55 -18.44
CA ILE A 22 2.84 -18.13 -18.75
C ILE A 22 2.77 -17.97 -20.26
N ASP A 23 1.75 -17.32 -20.77
CA ASP A 23 1.59 -16.98 -22.18
C ASP A 23 1.10 -15.54 -22.32
N ARG A 24 1.71 -14.78 -23.21
CA ARG A 24 1.36 -13.40 -23.53
C ARG A 24 1.11 -12.52 -22.32
N GLY A 25 2.01 -12.62 -21.31
CA GLY A 25 1.97 -11.80 -20.11
C GLY A 25 0.92 -12.23 -19.07
N ARG A 26 0.25 -13.37 -19.26
CA ARG A 26 -0.73 -13.91 -18.33
C ARG A 26 -0.39 -15.31 -17.88
N VAL A 27 -0.85 -15.67 -16.71
CA VAL A 27 -0.83 -17.05 -16.23
C VAL A 27 -1.86 -17.85 -17.05
N ALA A 28 -1.37 -18.74 -17.90
CA ALA A 28 -2.22 -19.59 -18.75
C ALA A 28 -2.78 -20.78 -17.93
N ALA A 29 -1.96 -21.37 -17.07
CA ALA A 29 -2.35 -22.46 -16.19
C ALA A 29 -1.48 -22.52 -14.94
N VAL A 30 -2.04 -23.03 -13.86
CA VAL A 30 -1.32 -23.42 -12.65
C VAL A 30 -1.67 -24.88 -12.37
N ARG A 31 -0.66 -25.74 -12.34
CA ARG A 31 -0.84 -27.19 -12.15
C ARG A 31 0.00 -27.67 -10.99
N PRO A 32 -0.60 -27.99 -9.83
CA PRO A 32 0.10 -28.72 -8.78
C PRO A 32 0.64 -30.04 -9.32
N VAL A 33 1.86 -30.39 -8.96
CA VAL A 33 2.54 -31.62 -9.37
C VAL A 33 3.24 -32.28 -8.18
N GLN A 34 3.45 -33.58 -8.26
CA GLN A 34 4.31 -34.24 -7.28
C GLN A 34 5.78 -33.93 -7.60
N PRO A 35 6.66 -33.85 -6.61
CA PRO A 35 8.10 -33.66 -6.86
C PRO A 35 8.69 -34.75 -7.79
N SER A 36 8.14 -35.98 -7.76
CA SER A 36 8.52 -37.12 -8.58
C SER A 36 7.96 -37.11 -10.00
N ASP A 37 6.98 -36.25 -10.31
CA ASP A 37 6.39 -36.18 -11.64
C ASP A 37 7.44 -35.71 -12.66
N PRO A 38 7.44 -36.23 -13.89
CA PRO A 38 8.35 -35.75 -14.93
C PRO A 38 8.03 -34.25 -15.21
N ALA A 39 9.08 -33.47 -15.37
CA ALA A 39 8.94 -32.06 -15.71
C ALA A 39 8.40 -31.92 -17.14
N THR A 40 7.55 -30.95 -17.35
CA THR A 40 7.11 -30.54 -18.71
C THR A 40 8.38 -30.19 -19.52
N PRO A 41 8.57 -30.76 -20.74
CA PRO A 41 9.75 -30.46 -21.57
C PRO A 41 9.88 -28.93 -21.76
N GLY A 42 11.10 -28.42 -21.49
CA GLY A 42 11.39 -26.98 -21.58
C GLY A 42 10.92 -26.15 -20.40
N SER A 43 10.44 -26.76 -19.29
CA SER A 43 10.14 -26.01 -18.07
C SER A 43 11.43 -25.51 -17.40
N GLU A 44 11.36 -24.28 -16.88
CA GLU A 44 12.43 -23.62 -16.14
C GLU A 44 12.30 -23.92 -14.64
N PRO A 45 13.34 -24.49 -13.99
CA PRO A 45 13.31 -24.71 -12.55
C PRO A 45 13.42 -23.38 -11.81
N VAL A 46 12.54 -23.16 -10.81
CA VAL A 46 12.58 -22.00 -9.93
C VAL A 46 13.16 -22.40 -8.58
N LEU A 47 14.27 -21.76 -8.20
CA LEU A 47 14.89 -21.91 -6.90
C LEU A 47 14.29 -20.91 -5.91
N GLY A 48 13.33 -21.36 -5.12
CA GLY A 48 12.56 -20.53 -4.19
C GLY A 48 11.06 -20.74 -4.34
N THR A 49 10.27 -20.01 -3.56
CA THR A 49 8.81 -20.10 -3.60
C THR A 49 8.22 -19.02 -4.50
N MET A 50 7.53 -19.41 -5.55
CA MET A 50 6.74 -18.49 -6.37
C MET A 50 5.52 -18.01 -5.58
N SER A 51 5.29 -16.71 -5.54
CA SER A 51 4.09 -16.09 -4.97
C SER A 51 3.56 -15.03 -5.92
N ALA A 52 2.28 -14.67 -5.80
CA ALA A 52 1.79 -13.47 -6.46
C ALA A 52 2.62 -12.25 -6.02
N ALA A 53 2.90 -11.34 -6.96
CA ALA A 53 3.56 -10.09 -6.63
C ALA A 53 2.66 -9.19 -5.77
N TYR A 54 3.25 -8.21 -5.11
CA TYR A 54 2.60 -7.38 -4.11
C TYR A 54 1.83 -6.21 -4.74
N VAL A 55 0.85 -5.74 -3.98
CA VAL A 55 0.00 -4.57 -4.27
C VAL A 55 0.14 -3.60 -3.11
N ASP A 56 0.66 -2.41 -3.36
CA ASP A 56 0.90 -1.37 -2.34
C ASP A 56 -0.16 -0.28 -2.45
N LEU A 57 -1.00 -0.13 -1.42
CA LEU A 57 -2.09 0.85 -1.41
C LEU A 57 -1.62 2.26 -1.03
N HIS A 58 -0.40 2.39 -0.45
CA HIS A 58 0.07 3.64 0.13
C HIS A 58 1.58 3.78 -0.08
N CYS A 59 1.96 4.61 -1.05
CA CYS A 59 3.35 4.82 -1.45
C CYS A 59 3.55 6.24 -1.98
N HIS A 60 4.44 7.02 -1.35
CA HIS A 60 4.75 8.42 -1.73
C HIS A 60 5.97 8.53 -2.65
N GLY A 61 6.78 7.47 -2.76
CA GLY A 61 7.99 7.48 -3.59
C GLY A 61 8.95 6.35 -3.24
N GLY A 62 10.11 6.35 -3.89
CA GLY A 62 11.20 5.40 -3.67
C GLY A 62 12.33 5.63 -4.66
N GLY A 63 13.52 5.06 -4.36
CA GLY A 63 14.66 5.15 -5.27
C GLY A 63 15.18 6.57 -5.51
N GLY A 64 14.97 7.49 -4.56
CA GLY A 64 15.39 8.88 -4.65
C GLY A 64 14.36 9.82 -5.32
N SER A 65 13.18 9.32 -5.72
CA SER A 65 12.14 10.08 -6.41
C SER A 65 10.81 10.01 -5.64
N ALA A 66 9.99 11.07 -5.71
CA ALA A 66 8.70 11.11 -5.05
C ALA A 66 7.56 11.47 -6.03
N PHE A 67 6.37 10.95 -5.79
CA PHE A 67 5.17 11.32 -6.53
C PHE A 67 4.76 12.78 -6.28
N THR A 68 5.23 13.36 -5.18
CA THR A 68 5.01 14.75 -4.78
C THR A 68 5.97 15.74 -5.45
N ASP A 69 6.93 15.29 -6.26
CA ASP A 69 7.87 16.15 -6.97
C ASP A 69 7.20 16.89 -8.15
N LEU A 70 5.98 16.49 -8.52
CA LEU A 70 5.19 17.03 -9.64
C LEU A 70 5.95 16.98 -10.99
N ASP A 71 6.74 15.92 -11.13
CA ASP A 71 7.54 15.60 -12.32
C ASP A 71 7.21 14.18 -12.78
N ALA A 72 6.86 14.03 -14.06
CA ALA A 72 6.39 12.75 -14.60
C ALA A 72 7.51 11.69 -14.66
N ASP A 73 8.75 12.11 -14.96
CA ASP A 73 9.89 11.20 -15.05
C ASP A 73 10.29 10.69 -13.65
N ALA A 74 10.30 11.58 -12.65
CA ALA A 74 10.53 11.22 -11.26
C ALA A 74 9.44 10.27 -10.76
N ALA A 75 8.18 10.55 -11.02
CA ALA A 75 7.06 9.69 -10.64
C ALA A 75 7.15 8.30 -11.31
N ALA A 76 7.49 8.26 -12.60
CA ALA A 76 7.71 7.00 -13.31
C ALA A 76 8.91 6.21 -12.77
N ALA A 77 10.00 6.91 -12.37
CA ALA A 77 11.17 6.27 -11.74
C ALA A 77 10.81 5.66 -10.38
N ALA A 78 10.06 6.37 -9.54
CA ALA A 78 9.57 5.85 -8.26
C ALA A 78 8.70 4.60 -8.45
N ALA A 79 7.76 4.60 -9.40
CA ALA A 79 6.93 3.44 -9.69
C ALA A 79 7.76 2.22 -10.14
N ARG A 80 8.70 2.43 -11.07
CA ARG A 80 9.59 1.34 -11.54
C ARG A 80 10.49 0.80 -10.43
N HIS A 81 10.94 1.66 -9.51
CA HIS A 81 11.72 1.24 -8.35
C HIS A 81 10.93 0.23 -7.51
N HIS A 82 9.67 0.52 -7.19
CA HIS A 82 8.81 -0.40 -6.44
C HIS A 82 8.49 -1.67 -7.23
N HIS A 83 8.28 -1.59 -8.56
CA HIS A 83 8.09 -2.77 -9.40
C HIS A 83 9.27 -3.73 -9.28
N ALA A 84 10.50 -3.22 -9.38
CA ALA A 84 11.71 -4.04 -9.27
C ALA A 84 11.90 -4.64 -7.86
N ARG A 85 11.18 -4.15 -6.86
CA ARG A 85 11.21 -4.64 -5.47
C ARG A 85 10.01 -5.52 -5.11
N GLY A 86 9.18 -5.90 -6.09
CA GLY A 86 8.08 -6.86 -5.91
C GLY A 86 6.69 -6.25 -5.80
N SER A 87 6.55 -4.95 -5.58
CA SER A 87 5.26 -4.25 -5.66
C SER A 87 4.94 -3.90 -7.11
N THR A 88 4.45 -4.87 -7.90
CA THR A 88 4.17 -4.69 -9.33
C THR A 88 2.88 -3.94 -9.62
N SER A 89 2.09 -3.71 -8.59
CA SER A 89 0.88 -2.87 -8.57
C SER A 89 0.97 -1.92 -7.38
N LEU A 90 0.62 -0.64 -7.58
CA LEU A 90 0.63 0.33 -6.49
C LEU A 90 -0.31 1.51 -6.75
N LEU A 91 -0.75 2.17 -5.67
CA LEU A 91 -1.32 3.50 -5.68
C LEU A 91 -0.20 4.53 -5.46
N ALA A 92 -0.12 5.53 -6.34
CA ALA A 92 0.75 6.67 -6.13
C ALA A 92 0.09 7.66 -5.18
N SER A 93 0.72 7.93 -4.03
CA SER A 93 0.16 8.75 -2.95
C SER A 93 0.65 10.19 -3.02
N LEU A 94 -0.29 11.14 -3.02
CA LEU A 94 -0.02 12.56 -2.83
C LEU A 94 -0.37 12.95 -1.40
N VAL A 95 0.50 13.70 -0.74
CA VAL A 95 0.24 14.25 0.60
C VAL A 95 -0.57 15.55 0.52
N THR A 96 -0.86 16.16 1.65
CA THR A 96 -1.46 17.50 1.73
C THR A 96 -0.62 18.52 0.96
N MET A 97 -1.23 19.17 -0.02
CA MET A 97 -0.63 20.19 -0.89
C MET A 97 -1.62 21.30 -1.19
N SER A 98 -1.15 22.36 -1.87
CA SER A 98 -2.05 23.40 -2.41
C SER A 98 -3.03 22.78 -3.42
N VAL A 99 -4.19 23.42 -3.63
CA VAL A 99 -5.18 22.93 -4.63
C VAL A 99 -4.57 22.85 -6.03
N ALA A 100 -3.71 23.80 -6.38
CA ALA A 100 -3.07 23.84 -7.70
C ALA A 100 -2.07 22.70 -7.87
N ASP A 101 -1.26 22.41 -6.85
CA ASP A 101 -0.28 21.35 -6.88
C ASP A 101 -0.94 19.96 -6.85
N LEU A 102 -2.02 19.79 -6.04
CA LEU A 102 -2.80 18.54 -6.05
C LEU A 102 -3.40 18.28 -7.44
N LEU A 103 -3.98 19.28 -8.10
CA LEU A 103 -4.53 19.12 -9.44
C LEU A 103 -3.45 18.70 -10.42
N ARG A 104 -2.30 19.40 -10.42
CA ARG A 104 -1.16 19.06 -11.28
C ARG A 104 -0.64 17.64 -10.98
N GLY A 105 -0.47 17.27 -9.70
CA GLY A 105 -0.02 15.95 -9.32
C GLY A 105 -1.00 14.85 -9.76
N VAL A 106 -2.30 15.07 -9.57
CA VAL A 106 -3.35 14.14 -10.02
C VAL A 106 -3.33 13.96 -11.54
N GLU A 107 -3.15 15.04 -12.32
CA GLU A 107 -3.06 14.96 -13.80
C GLU A 107 -1.84 14.12 -14.23
N ILE A 108 -0.66 14.37 -13.66
CA ILE A 108 0.57 13.60 -13.94
C ILE A 108 0.36 12.12 -13.60
N LEU A 109 -0.17 11.83 -12.41
CA LEU A 109 -0.35 10.45 -11.97
C LEU A 109 -1.45 9.72 -12.73
N ALA A 110 -2.46 10.44 -13.23
CA ALA A 110 -3.47 9.87 -14.09
C ALA A 110 -2.89 9.46 -15.47
N ASP A 111 -1.94 10.22 -16.02
CA ASP A 111 -1.19 9.84 -17.22
C ASP A 111 -0.38 8.55 -16.97
N LEU A 112 0.31 8.46 -15.82
CA LEU A 112 1.03 7.24 -15.45
C LEU A 112 0.11 6.02 -15.27
N ALA A 113 -1.12 6.25 -14.79
CA ALA A 113 -2.11 5.19 -14.64
C ALA A 113 -2.66 4.74 -16.01
N ASP A 114 -2.90 5.65 -16.95
CA ASP A 114 -3.26 5.33 -18.33
C ASP A 114 -2.16 4.51 -19.04
N ASP A 115 -0.88 4.82 -18.75
CA ASP A 115 0.29 4.06 -19.22
C ASP A 115 0.52 2.73 -18.48
N GLY A 116 -0.28 2.44 -17.43
CA GLY A 116 -0.19 1.22 -16.64
C GLY A 116 1.05 1.12 -15.74
N LEU A 117 1.67 2.26 -15.41
CA LEU A 117 2.79 2.31 -14.46
C LEU A 117 2.31 2.31 -13.00
N VAL A 118 1.14 2.88 -12.72
CA VAL A 118 0.49 2.81 -11.41
C VAL A 118 -0.95 2.30 -11.58
N ASP A 119 -1.54 1.72 -10.54
CA ASP A 119 -2.90 1.17 -10.59
C ASP A 119 -3.95 2.18 -10.10
N GLY A 120 -3.51 3.38 -9.75
CA GLY A 120 -4.35 4.50 -9.35
C GLY A 120 -3.63 5.49 -8.45
N ILE A 121 -4.41 6.41 -7.89
CA ILE A 121 -3.96 7.54 -7.09
C ILE A 121 -4.60 7.45 -5.71
N HIS A 122 -3.79 7.66 -4.68
CA HIS A 122 -4.22 7.90 -3.32
C HIS A 122 -3.99 9.37 -2.96
N LEU A 123 -5.00 10.04 -2.42
CA LEU A 123 -4.88 11.38 -1.84
C LEU A 123 -4.86 11.26 -0.32
N GLU A 124 -3.73 11.53 0.30
CA GLU A 124 -3.60 11.58 1.75
C GLU A 124 -3.82 13.02 2.23
N GLY A 125 -5.04 13.31 2.59
CA GLY A 125 -5.50 14.66 2.88
C GLY A 125 -5.85 15.45 1.62
N PRO A 126 -6.03 16.76 1.78
CA PRO A 126 -5.71 17.67 2.90
C PRO A 126 -6.78 17.75 4.01
N TRP A 127 -7.74 16.92 4.01
CA TRP A 127 -8.91 16.95 4.90
C TRP A 127 -8.65 16.17 6.21
N LEU A 128 -7.49 16.43 6.83
CA LEU A 128 -6.98 15.73 8.01
C LEU A 128 -7.14 16.58 9.28
N ALA A 129 -7.15 15.93 10.46
CA ALA A 129 -7.18 16.63 11.73
C ALA A 129 -5.86 17.34 12.01
N GLU A 130 -5.89 18.63 12.31
CA GLU A 130 -4.69 19.43 12.58
C GLU A 130 -3.86 18.86 13.76
N ALA A 131 -4.54 18.39 14.82
CA ALA A 131 -3.89 17.78 15.97
C ALA A 131 -3.22 16.41 15.65
N ARG A 132 -3.48 15.84 14.48
CA ARG A 132 -2.94 14.57 13.99
C ARG A 132 -2.35 14.69 12.58
N CYS A 133 -1.83 15.88 12.24
CA CYS A 133 -1.26 16.15 10.92
C CYS A 133 -0.03 15.27 10.59
N GLY A 134 0.69 14.73 11.57
CA GLY A 134 1.87 13.91 11.30
C GLY A 134 2.92 14.67 10.49
N ALA A 135 3.25 14.15 9.31
CA ALA A 135 4.21 14.76 8.37
C ALA A 135 3.55 15.63 7.29
N HIS A 136 2.33 16.11 7.52
CA HIS A 136 1.67 17.07 6.63
C HIS A 136 1.87 18.51 7.09
N ASP A 137 1.93 19.46 6.14
CA ASP A 137 1.99 20.89 6.46
C ASP A 137 0.64 21.36 7.04
N PRO A 138 0.57 21.72 8.34
CA PRO A 138 -0.69 22.11 8.96
C PRO A 138 -1.32 23.37 8.33
N ARG A 139 -0.52 24.22 7.65
CA ARG A 139 -1.00 25.44 6.98
C ARG A 139 -1.83 25.14 5.74
N LEU A 140 -1.72 23.93 5.20
CA LEU A 140 -2.42 23.49 3.99
C LEU A 140 -3.63 22.60 4.29
N LEU A 141 -3.83 22.22 5.57
CA LEU A 141 -5.00 21.47 6.00
C LEU A 141 -6.24 22.35 5.91
N ARG A 142 -7.34 21.78 5.46
CA ARG A 142 -8.60 22.48 5.23
C ARG A 142 -9.81 21.57 5.34
N ASP A 143 -10.97 22.17 5.57
CA ASP A 143 -12.23 21.43 5.51
C ASP A 143 -12.60 21.11 4.06
N PRO A 144 -13.30 19.99 3.81
CA PRO A 144 -13.62 19.56 2.46
C PRO A 144 -14.64 20.51 1.77
N ASP A 145 -14.24 21.05 0.62
CA ASP A 145 -15.14 21.63 -0.38
C ASP A 145 -15.40 20.59 -1.48
N LEU A 146 -16.64 20.12 -1.61
CA LEU A 146 -16.99 19.12 -2.62
C LEU A 146 -16.71 19.59 -4.06
N ARG A 147 -16.71 20.91 -4.32
CA ARG A 147 -16.31 21.42 -5.64
C ARG A 147 -14.82 21.21 -5.92
N GLU A 148 -13.99 21.36 -4.89
CA GLU A 148 -12.55 21.02 -4.99
C GLU A 148 -12.38 19.51 -5.23
N VAL A 149 -13.06 18.68 -4.45
CA VAL A 149 -13.04 17.22 -4.60
C VAL A 149 -13.46 16.82 -6.00
N ASP A 150 -14.57 17.35 -6.54
CA ASP A 150 -15.03 17.07 -7.90
C ASP A 150 -14.02 17.46 -8.99
N ARG A 151 -13.26 18.54 -8.77
CA ARG A 151 -12.19 18.94 -9.70
C ARG A 151 -11.05 17.92 -9.69
N LEU A 152 -10.63 17.46 -8.50
CA LEU A 152 -9.59 16.43 -8.35
C LEU A 152 -10.04 15.09 -8.95
N LEU A 153 -11.27 14.65 -8.69
CA LEU A 153 -11.80 13.40 -9.27
C LEU A 153 -11.89 13.47 -10.80
N ARG A 154 -12.31 14.62 -11.36
CA ARG A 154 -12.33 14.82 -12.83
C ARG A 154 -10.93 14.82 -13.43
N ALA A 155 -9.96 15.52 -12.80
CA ALA A 155 -8.56 15.54 -13.23
C ALA A 155 -7.96 14.13 -13.20
N GLY A 156 -8.34 13.33 -12.19
CA GLY A 156 -7.90 11.94 -12.05
C GLY A 156 -8.54 10.95 -13.03
N ARG A 157 -9.50 11.35 -13.85
CA ARG A 157 -10.09 10.51 -14.93
C ARG A 157 -10.54 9.12 -14.47
N GLY A 158 -10.96 8.98 -13.20
CA GLY A 158 -11.34 7.69 -12.59
C GLY A 158 -10.18 6.93 -11.96
N HIS A 159 -8.96 7.47 -11.97
CA HIS A 159 -7.80 6.85 -11.34
C HIS A 159 -7.62 7.23 -9.86
N VAL A 160 -8.34 8.22 -9.31
CA VAL A 160 -8.37 8.43 -7.86
C VAL A 160 -9.14 7.26 -7.24
N ARG A 161 -8.44 6.43 -6.48
CA ARG A 161 -8.99 5.18 -5.94
C ARG A 161 -9.21 5.24 -4.43
N GLN A 162 -8.44 6.05 -3.74
CA GLN A 162 -8.42 6.14 -2.28
C GLN A 162 -8.23 7.58 -1.85
N VAL A 163 -8.93 7.98 -0.79
CA VAL A 163 -8.77 9.30 -0.15
C VAL A 163 -8.75 9.12 1.36
N THR A 164 -7.66 9.54 1.99
CA THR A 164 -7.55 9.60 3.45
C THR A 164 -8.11 10.90 3.98
N LEU A 165 -8.96 10.80 4.99
CA LEU A 165 -9.63 11.93 5.63
C LEU A 165 -9.91 11.71 7.12
N ALA A 166 -10.06 12.81 7.86
CA ALA A 166 -10.57 12.83 9.23
C ALA A 166 -12.08 13.10 9.21
N PRO A 167 -12.92 12.11 9.56
CA PRO A 167 -14.37 12.23 9.42
C PRO A 167 -15.00 13.25 10.38
N GLU A 168 -14.30 13.64 11.46
CA GLU A 168 -14.73 14.63 12.43
C GLU A 168 -14.59 16.09 11.97
N ARG A 169 -13.84 16.33 10.86
CA ARG A 169 -13.74 17.68 10.28
C ARG A 169 -15.12 18.16 9.79
N GLU A 170 -15.31 19.47 9.75
CA GLU A 170 -16.53 20.05 9.20
C GLU A 170 -16.72 19.61 7.75
N GLY A 171 -17.84 18.98 7.45
CA GLY A 171 -18.10 18.39 6.14
C GLY A 171 -17.48 17.01 5.90
N GLY A 172 -16.66 16.47 6.80
CA GLY A 172 -15.98 15.18 6.64
C GLY A 172 -16.94 14.01 6.36
N MET A 173 -18.05 13.93 7.10
CA MET A 173 -19.09 12.91 6.86
C MET A 173 -19.80 13.05 5.50
N ARG A 174 -19.88 14.27 4.96
CA ARG A 174 -20.40 14.49 3.60
C ARG A 174 -19.39 14.03 2.56
N LEU A 175 -18.09 14.27 2.81
CA LEU A 175 -17.01 13.82 1.96
C LEU A 175 -16.98 12.28 1.90
N VAL A 176 -17.11 11.57 3.03
CA VAL A 176 -17.16 10.09 3.04
C VAL A 176 -18.22 9.56 2.06
N ARG A 177 -19.46 10.08 2.15
CA ARG A 177 -20.55 9.65 1.26
C ARG A 177 -20.25 10.00 -0.20
N HIS A 178 -19.79 11.23 -0.45
CA HIS A 178 -19.49 11.70 -1.80
C HIS A 178 -18.41 10.86 -2.49
N LEU A 179 -17.35 10.50 -1.78
CA LEU A 179 -16.29 9.61 -2.28
C LEU A 179 -16.85 8.22 -2.57
N ARG A 180 -17.62 7.65 -1.64
CA ARG A 180 -18.25 6.35 -1.82
C ARG A 180 -19.16 6.30 -3.05
N ASP A 181 -20.00 7.32 -3.21
CA ASP A 181 -20.91 7.45 -4.37
C ASP A 181 -20.14 7.63 -5.68
N SER A 182 -18.92 8.15 -5.62
CA SER A 182 -17.99 8.33 -6.75
C SER A 182 -17.13 7.09 -7.04
N GLY A 183 -17.30 5.99 -6.28
CA GLY A 183 -16.51 4.77 -6.45
C GLY A 183 -15.07 4.86 -5.92
N VAL A 184 -14.80 5.82 -5.03
CA VAL A 184 -13.51 6.03 -4.37
C VAL A 184 -13.59 5.50 -2.94
N HIS A 185 -12.53 4.82 -2.46
CA HIS A 185 -12.45 4.31 -1.09
C HIS A 185 -12.19 5.45 -0.09
N PRO A 186 -13.15 5.78 0.80
CA PRO A 186 -12.89 6.73 1.89
C PRO A 186 -12.10 6.01 2.98
N ALA A 187 -10.87 6.44 3.22
CA ALA A 187 -9.98 5.90 4.24
C ALA A 187 -9.96 6.82 5.47
N ILE A 188 -10.17 6.26 6.66
CA ILE A 188 -10.10 6.99 7.91
C ILE A 188 -8.65 7.01 8.40
N GLY A 189 -8.06 8.19 8.50
CA GLY A 189 -6.70 8.39 8.98
C GLY A 189 -6.44 9.81 9.44
N HIS A 190 -5.32 10.06 10.11
CA HIS A 190 -4.94 11.38 10.62
C HIS A 190 -6.09 12.05 11.39
N THR A 191 -6.62 11.36 12.39
CA THR A 191 -7.93 11.66 12.98
C THR A 191 -7.91 11.68 14.51
N THR A 192 -8.71 12.54 15.09
CA THR A 192 -9.10 12.55 16.49
C THR A 192 -10.55 12.06 16.70
N ALA A 193 -11.12 11.41 15.68
CA ALA A 193 -12.50 10.93 15.73
C ALA A 193 -12.75 10.03 16.91
N THR A 194 -13.87 10.22 17.55
CA THR A 194 -14.37 9.34 18.60
C THR A 194 -14.79 8.00 18.03
N PHE A 195 -14.91 6.99 18.88
CA PHE A 195 -15.42 5.67 18.51
C PHE A 195 -16.77 5.75 17.76
N ALA A 196 -17.66 6.64 18.22
CA ALA A 196 -18.98 6.81 17.59
C ALA A 196 -18.89 7.48 16.20
N GLN A 197 -18.01 8.47 16.03
CA GLN A 197 -17.82 9.14 14.73
C GLN A 197 -17.22 8.20 13.70
N VAL A 198 -16.26 7.33 14.09
CA VAL A 198 -15.75 6.27 13.20
C VAL A 198 -16.87 5.31 12.80
N GLY A 199 -17.71 4.86 13.76
CA GLY A 199 -18.86 4.00 13.44
C GLY A 199 -19.83 4.65 12.47
N GLN A 200 -20.05 5.96 12.59
CA GLN A 200 -20.88 6.73 11.64
C GLN A 200 -20.22 6.83 10.25
N ALA A 201 -18.92 7.03 10.20
CA ALA A 201 -18.17 7.09 8.93
C ALA A 201 -18.17 5.75 8.20
N VAL A 202 -17.98 4.63 8.93
CA VAL A 202 -18.10 3.27 8.38
C VAL A 202 -19.53 3.01 7.88
N GLY A 203 -20.56 3.38 8.67
CA GLY A 203 -21.96 3.31 8.24
C GLY A 203 -22.29 4.20 7.04
N ALA A 204 -21.51 5.26 6.79
CA ALA A 204 -21.61 6.15 5.63
C ALA A 204 -20.82 5.65 4.41
N GLY A 205 -20.03 4.58 4.55
CA GLY A 205 -19.32 3.92 3.46
C GLY A 205 -17.79 3.98 3.51
N ALA A 206 -17.20 4.47 4.60
CA ALA A 206 -15.75 4.32 4.80
C ALA A 206 -15.41 2.83 4.99
N ASP A 207 -14.46 2.33 4.19
CA ASP A 207 -14.14 0.91 4.12
C ASP A 207 -12.63 0.62 4.28
N LEU A 208 -11.85 1.66 4.63
CA LEU A 208 -10.40 1.56 4.81
C LEU A 208 -9.95 2.38 6.03
N ALA A 209 -8.93 1.88 6.71
CA ALA A 209 -8.20 2.60 7.76
C ALA A 209 -6.77 2.84 7.28
N THR A 210 -6.39 4.09 7.11
CA THR A 210 -5.04 4.48 6.70
C THR A 210 -4.07 4.20 7.84
N HIS A 211 -2.98 3.47 7.57
CA HIS A 211 -1.86 3.14 8.47
C HIS A 211 -2.25 3.13 9.96
N LEU A 212 -3.17 2.21 10.31
CA LEU A 212 -3.77 2.09 11.65
C LEU A 212 -2.75 2.34 12.79
N PHE A 213 -3.14 3.05 13.81
CA PHE A 213 -2.39 3.59 14.96
C PHE A 213 -1.61 4.89 14.66
N ASN A 214 -1.02 5.03 13.47
CA ASN A 214 -0.20 6.19 13.15
C ASN A 214 -1.09 7.42 12.93
N ALA A 215 -0.68 8.57 13.49
CA ALA A 215 -1.47 9.80 13.47
C ALA A 215 -2.93 9.64 13.96
N MET A 216 -3.15 8.78 14.95
CA MET A 216 -4.42 8.57 15.65
C MET A 216 -4.22 8.76 17.16
N ASP A 217 -5.33 9.01 17.90
CA ASP A 217 -5.28 9.03 19.35
C ASP A 217 -4.97 7.63 19.91
N PRO A 218 -4.11 7.53 20.95
CA PRO A 218 -3.85 6.26 21.60
C PRO A 218 -5.13 5.62 22.16
N TRP A 219 -5.22 4.29 22.06
CA TRP A 219 -6.35 3.58 22.66
C TRP A 219 -6.38 3.76 24.17
N HIS A 220 -7.39 4.43 24.67
CA HIS A 220 -7.60 4.62 26.09
C HIS A 220 -8.95 4.01 26.52
N HIS A 221 -8.96 3.22 27.60
CA HIS A 221 -10.10 2.41 28.01
C HIS A 221 -11.39 3.18 28.33
N ARG A 222 -11.36 4.48 28.61
CA ARG A 222 -12.53 5.36 28.84
C ARG A 222 -12.87 6.26 27.65
N THR A 223 -11.89 6.53 26.79
CA THR A 223 -12.04 7.33 25.56
C THR A 223 -11.33 6.61 24.41
N PRO A 224 -11.93 5.53 23.89
CA PRO A 224 -11.22 4.58 23.04
C PRO A 224 -10.73 5.15 21.70
N GLY A 225 -11.39 6.18 21.16
CA GLY A 225 -10.97 6.82 19.91
C GLY A 225 -11.15 5.95 18.65
N ALA A 226 -10.37 6.25 17.62
CA ALA A 226 -10.50 5.63 16.30
C ALA A 226 -9.97 4.18 16.25
N VAL A 227 -8.85 3.90 16.87
CA VAL A 227 -8.16 2.59 16.74
C VAL A 227 -9.06 1.40 17.06
N PRO A 228 -9.69 1.27 18.26
CA PRO A 228 -10.55 0.13 18.54
C PRO A 228 -11.86 0.14 17.75
N ALA A 229 -12.33 1.30 17.29
CA ALA A 229 -13.49 1.38 16.41
C ALA A 229 -13.20 0.77 15.04
N LEU A 230 -12.03 1.06 14.46
CA LEU A 230 -11.57 0.52 13.19
C LEU A 230 -11.25 -0.98 13.30
N LEU A 231 -10.60 -1.42 14.38
CA LEU A 231 -10.38 -2.85 14.65
C LEU A 231 -11.72 -3.61 14.70
N ARG A 232 -12.70 -3.08 15.43
CA ARG A 232 -14.03 -3.67 15.47
C ARG A 232 -14.69 -3.69 14.09
N ALA A 233 -14.58 -2.60 13.34
CA ALA A 233 -15.16 -2.50 11.99
C ALA A 233 -14.48 -3.46 11.01
N ALA A 234 -13.19 -3.75 11.14
CA ALA A 234 -12.52 -4.76 10.33
C ALA A 234 -13.10 -6.15 10.56
N VAL A 235 -13.40 -6.49 11.80
CA VAL A 235 -13.96 -7.81 12.17
C VAL A 235 -15.41 -7.95 11.73
N HIS A 236 -16.23 -6.92 11.86
CA HIS A 236 -17.70 -7.02 11.74
C HIS A 236 -18.26 -6.34 10.49
N ASP A 237 -17.67 -5.25 10.04
CA ASP A 237 -18.25 -4.35 9.04
C ASP A 237 -17.45 -4.34 7.73
N GLY A 238 -16.36 -5.10 7.65
CA GLY A 238 -15.61 -5.33 6.41
C GLY A 238 -14.53 -4.28 6.09
N VAL A 239 -14.20 -3.40 7.03
CA VAL A 239 -13.11 -2.42 6.86
C VAL A 239 -11.77 -3.13 6.67
N THR A 240 -10.96 -2.66 5.72
CA THR A 240 -9.57 -3.08 5.56
C THR A 240 -8.66 -2.18 6.37
N LEU A 241 -7.64 -2.74 7.02
CA LEU A 241 -6.67 -2.03 7.85
C LEU A 241 -5.34 -1.97 7.13
N GLU A 242 -4.83 -0.78 6.79
CA GLU A 242 -3.45 -0.62 6.38
C GLU A 242 -2.52 -0.71 7.60
N LEU A 243 -1.43 -1.46 7.47
CA LEU A 243 -0.38 -1.55 8.48
C LEU A 243 0.99 -1.28 7.84
N ILE A 244 1.72 -0.31 8.38
CA ILE A 244 3.14 -0.12 8.10
C ILE A 244 3.90 -1.04 9.07
N ALA A 245 4.08 -2.30 8.68
CA ALA A 245 4.59 -3.35 9.56
C ALA A 245 6.11 -3.51 9.47
N ASP A 246 6.84 -2.39 9.41
CA ASP A 246 8.29 -2.29 9.18
C ASP A 246 9.14 -2.40 10.47
N GLY A 247 8.48 -2.42 11.64
CA GLY A 247 9.14 -2.46 12.95
C GLY A 247 9.57 -1.10 13.49
N ALA A 248 9.47 -0.03 12.71
CA ALA A 248 9.67 1.35 13.14
C ALA A 248 8.33 2.02 13.48
N HIS A 249 7.32 1.85 12.62
CA HIS A 249 5.96 2.36 12.83
C HIS A 249 5.18 1.48 13.80
N LEU A 250 5.25 0.18 13.65
CA LEU A 250 4.56 -0.80 14.50
C LEU A 250 5.53 -1.87 14.97
N SER A 251 5.47 -2.22 16.27
CA SER A 251 6.16 -3.40 16.78
C SER A 251 5.56 -4.69 16.19
N ASP A 252 6.36 -5.73 16.07
CA ASP A 252 5.92 -7.03 15.55
C ASP A 252 4.78 -7.63 16.39
N ASP A 253 4.77 -7.37 17.73
CA ASP A 253 3.70 -7.82 18.63
C ASP A 253 2.37 -7.10 18.34
N THR A 254 2.41 -5.79 18.01
CA THR A 254 1.22 -5.03 17.60
C THR A 254 0.68 -5.59 16.29
N VAL A 255 1.54 -5.81 15.29
CA VAL A 255 1.13 -6.40 13.99
C VAL A 255 0.51 -7.76 14.20
N ARG A 256 1.14 -8.64 14.99
CA ARG A 256 0.61 -9.97 15.31
C ARG A 256 -0.76 -9.89 15.96
N THR A 257 -0.93 -9.00 16.96
CA THR A 257 -2.22 -8.81 17.64
C THR A 257 -3.32 -8.41 16.65
N VAL A 258 -3.03 -7.48 15.72
CA VAL A 258 -4.01 -7.08 14.70
C VAL A 258 -4.32 -8.24 13.75
N MET A 259 -3.31 -8.99 13.32
CA MET A 259 -3.49 -10.17 12.46
C MET A 259 -4.32 -11.27 13.13
N ASP A 260 -4.12 -11.50 14.43
CA ASP A 260 -4.90 -12.47 15.21
C ASP A 260 -6.37 -12.05 15.36
N LEU A 261 -6.64 -10.75 15.48
CA LEU A 261 -7.99 -10.20 15.63
C LEU A 261 -8.76 -10.12 14.31
N ALA A 262 -8.13 -9.58 13.27
CA ALA A 262 -8.80 -9.22 12.01
C ALA A 262 -8.59 -10.27 10.89
N GLY A 263 -7.51 -11.02 10.96
CA GLY A 263 -7.10 -11.96 9.92
C GLY A 263 -6.49 -11.27 8.69
N PRO A 264 -5.76 -12.03 7.84
CA PRO A 264 -5.05 -11.50 6.70
C PRO A 264 -5.98 -10.90 5.63
N SER A 265 -7.22 -11.36 5.57
CA SER A 265 -8.21 -10.87 4.61
C SER A 265 -8.75 -9.46 4.92
N ARG A 266 -8.38 -8.90 6.07
CA ARG A 266 -8.74 -7.55 6.52
C ARG A 266 -7.53 -6.65 6.79
N VAL A 267 -6.33 -7.15 6.54
CA VAL A 267 -5.08 -6.40 6.71
C VAL A 267 -4.41 -6.24 5.36
N ALA A 268 -4.04 -5.02 5.03
CA ALA A 268 -3.18 -4.69 3.90
C ALA A 268 -1.84 -4.17 4.43
N PHE A 269 -0.74 -4.85 4.11
CA PHE A 269 0.59 -4.31 4.35
C PHE A 269 0.87 -3.22 3.32
N VAL A 270 1.24 -2.04 3.80
CA VAL A 270 1.60 -0.89 2.97
C VAL A 270 3.01 -0.42 3.31
N SER A 271 3.68 0.15 2.34
CA SER A 271 5.03 0.68 2.56
C SER A 271 5.01 2.05 3.23
N ASP A 272 4.04 2.88 2.88
CA ASP A 272 4.07 4.33 3.16
C ASP A 272 5.41 4.95 2.77
N ALA A 273 6.05 4.36 1.74
CA ALA A 273 7.42 4.64 1.36
C ALA A 273 7.56 6.05 0.82
N ILE A 274 8.64 6.71 1.23
CA ILE A 274 9.07 8.02 0.70
C ILE A 274 10.26 7.86 -0.25
N ALA A 275 10.75 8.93 -0.85
CA ALA A 275 11.91 8.93 -1.74
C ALA A 275 13.13 8.19 -1.18
N ALA A 276 13.27 8.12 0.14
CA ALA A 276 14.38 7.44 0.83
C ALA A 276 14.36 5.90 0.71
N ALA A 277 13.22 5.30 0.36
CA ALA A 277 13.12 3.83 0.26
C ALA A 277 14.12 3.28 -0.78
N GLY A 278 14.99 2.39 -0.32
CA GLY A 278 16.06 1.79 -1.13
C GLY A 278 17.30 2.66 -1.33
N ILE A 279 17.38 3.85 -0.72
CA ILE A 279 18.56 4.75 -0.79
C ILE A 279 19.39 4.68 0.49
N GLY A 280 18.74 4.73 1.68
CA GLY A 280 19.41 4.69 2.98
C GLY A 280 19.35 6.03 3.72
N ASP A 281 20.21 6.15 4.75
CA ASP A 281 20.24 7.32 5.64
C ASP A 281 20.67 8.61 4.90
N GLY A 282 20.11 9.76 5.31
CA GLY A 282 20.42 11.06 4.73
C GLY A 282 19.25 12.04 4.77
N PRO A 283 19.44 13.25 4.22
CA PRO A 283 18.41 14.27 4.12
C PRO A 283 17.48 14.00 2.93
N PHE A 284 16.18 14.17 3.15
CA PHE A 284 15.12 14.05 2.13
C PHE A 284 14.04 15.10 2.37
N SER A 285 12.97 15.04 1.61
CA SER A 285 11.77 15.87 1.80
C SER A 285 10.51 15.05 1.48
N LEU A 286 9.38 15.44 2.09
CA LEU A 286 8.05 14.93 1.77
C LEU A 286 7.09 16.12 1.69
N GLY A 287 6.46 16.34 0.53
CA GLY A 287 5.54 17.44 0.31
C GLY A 287 6.15 18.83 0.61
N GLY A 288 7.47 18.99 0.41
CA GLY A 288 8.21 20.22 0.71
C GLY A 288 8.67 20.36 2.18
N LEU A 289 8.32 19.42 3.06
CA LEU A 289 8.80 19.39 4.44
C LEU A 289 10.13 18.64 4.52
N PRO A 290 11.20 19.25 5.09
CA PRO A 290 12.49 18.59 5.22
C PRO A 290 12.44 17.50 6.31
N LEU A 291 13.12 16.39 6.03
CA LEU A 291 13.26 15.26 6.95
C LEU A 291 14.67 14.67 6.89
N VAL A 292 15.02 13.88 7.89
CA VAL A 292 16.25 13.11 7.93
C VAL A 292 15.93 11.64 8.20
N VAL A 293 16.56 10.76 7.43
CA VAL A 293 16.58 9.32 7.70
C VAL A 293 17.82 9.00 8.50
N SER A 294 17.65 8.31 9.62
CA SER A 294 18.72 7.82 10.48
C SER A 294 18.36 6.44 11.01
N GLY A 295 19.25 5.47 10.83
CA GLY A 295 19.01 4.08 11.21
C GLY A 295 17.74 3.51 10.54
N GLY A 296 17.46 3.93 9.31
CA GLY A 296 16.29 3.49 8.55
C GLY A 296 14.96 4.13 8.96
N THR A 297 14.95 5.08 9.91
CA THR A 297 13.73 5.79 10.34
C THR A 297 13.75 7.24 9.83
N ALA A 298 12.73 7.62 9.08
CA ALA A 298 12.55 9.00 8.60
C ALA A 298 11.82 9.86 9.63
N ARG A 299 12.34 11.05 9.92
CA ARG A 299 11.70 12.01 10.84
C ARG A 299 11.76 13.42 10.28
N LEU A 300 10.70 14.21 10.51
CA LEU A 300 10.71 15.64 10.23
C LEU A 300 11.80 16.33 11.06
N THR A 301 12.45 17.33 10.47
CA THR A 301 13.44 18.15 11.16
C THR A 301 12.82 19.42 11.73
N LYS A 302 13.27 19.85 12.92
CA LYS A 302 12.93 21.18 13.47
C LYS A 302 13.90 22.27 13.00
N GLY A 303 15.06 21.86 12.49
CA GLY A 303 16.11 22.72 11.98
C GLY A 303 17.14 21.91 11.20
N PRO A 304 18.13 22.55 10.53
CA PRO A 304 19.12 21.85 9.73
C PRO A 304 19.89 20.81 10.55
N GLY A 305 19.73 19.51 10.21
CA GLY A 305 20.52 18.41 10.77
C GLY A 305 20.08 17.85 12.11
N GLU A 306 18.96 18.32 12.69
CA GLU A 306 18.40 17.76 13.93
C GLU A 306 17.15 16.91 13.64
N PRO A 307 17.23 15.56 13.74
CA PRO A 307 16.08 14.68 13.53
C PRO A 307 15.16 14.75 14.75
N GLU A 308 14.21 15.65 14.75
CA GLU A 308 13.15 15.79 15.74
C GLU A 308 11.78 15.86 15.05
N GLY A 309 10.76 15.30 15.69
CA GLY A 309 9.38 15.37 15.22
C GLY A 309 8.80 14.02 14.82
N SER A 310 7.67 14.06 14.12
CA SER A 310 6.93 12.87 13.70
C SER A 310 7.76 12.00 12.76
N ILE A 311 7.54 10.68 12.82
CA ILE A 311 7.95 9.79 11.74
C ILE A 311 7.25 10.29 10.46
N ALA A 312 7.97 10.26 9.35
CA ALA A 312 7.55 10.89 8.08
C ALA A 312 7.60 9.85 6.95
N GLY A 313 6.72 8.86 7.03
CA GLY A 313 6.64 7.75 6.09
C GLY A 313 7.72 6.69 6.25
N GLY A 314 7.61 5.64 5.44
CA GLY A 314 8.44 4.44 5.46
C GLY A 314 9.68 4.54 4.59
N THR A 315 10.69 3.73 4.93
CA THR A 315 11.90 3.52 4.12
C THR A 315 12.01 2.08 3.62
N SER A 316 11.04 1.24 3.96
CA SER A 316 10.94 -0.18 3.59
C SER A 316 10.01 -0.36 2.40
N HIS A 317 10.22 -1.44 1.63
CA HIS A 317 9.27 -1.90 0.62
C HIS A 317 8.30 -2.91 1.23
N VAL A 318 7.16 -3.16 0.60
CA VAL A 318 6.24 -4.23 1.03
C VAL A 318 6.96 -5.59 1.11
N ALA A 319 7.93 -5.84 0.24
CA ALA A 319 8.75 -7.05 0.26
C ALA A 319 9.55 -7.20 1.57
N ASP A 320 10.14 -6.10 2.05
CA ASP A 320 10.89 -6.08 3.31
C ASP A 320 9.96 -6.34 4.50
N ILE A 321 8.76 -5.74 4.47
CA ILE A 321 7.70 -5.94 5.45
C ILE A 321 7.29 -7.42 5.49
N VAL A 322 7.02 -8.06 4.34
CA VAL A 322 6.65 -9.48 4.27
C VAL A 322 7.75 -10.36 4.87
N SER A 323 9.02 -10.14 4.46
CA SER A 323 10.16 -10.90 5.01
C SER A 323 10.30 -10.72 6.53
N ARG A 324 10.17 -9.48 7.02
CA ARG A 324 10.19 -9.17 8.44
C ARG A 324 9.10 -9.91 9.21
N GLN A 325 7.87 -9.81 8.75
CA GLN A 325 6.72 -10.38 9.47
C GLN A 325 6.73 -11.92 9.43
N VAL A 326 7.23 -12.54 8.36
CA VAL A 326 7.49 -13.98 8.33
C VAL A 326 8.57 -14.36 9.35
N SER A 327 9.66 -13.58 9.43
CA SER A 327 10.72 -13.81 10.43
C SER A 327 10.21 -13.60 11.86
N ALA A 328 9.23 -12.72 12.06
CA ALA A 328 8.55 -12.49 13.34
C ALA A 328 7.50 -13.56 13.68
N GLY A 329 7.25 -14.54 12.80
CA GLY A 329 6.41 -15.71 13.05
C GLY A 329 5.00 -15.66 12.46
N ILE A 330 4.67 -14.66 11.63
CA ILE A 330 3.47 -14.71 10.79
C ILE A 330 3.73 -15.72 9.66
N SER A 331 2.76 -16.59 9.38
CA SER A 331 2.91 -17.57 8.31
C SER A 331 3.05 -16.89 6.94
N LEU A 332 3.88 -17.46 6.05
CA LEU A 332 4.07 -16.92 4.70
C LEU A 332 2.73 -16.74 3.95
N PRO A 333 1.76 -17.68 3.99
CA PRO A 333 0.47 -17.48 3.36
C PRO A 333 -0.27 -16.22 3.87
N TYR A 334 -0.25 -15.98 5.17
CA TYR A 334 -0.93 -14.82 5.77
C TYR A 334 -0.24 -13.50 5.40
N ALA A 335 1.10 -13.45 5.48
CA ALA A 335 1.85 -12.27 5.09
C ALA A 335 1.68 -11.95 3.59
N ALA A 336 1.71 -12.98 2.73
CA ALA A 336 1.50 -12.83 1.30
C ALA A 336 0.06 -12.40 0.97
N GLU A 337 -0.96 -12.93 1.66
CA GLU A 337 -2.35 -12.48 1.48
C GLU A 337 -2.51 -11.01 1.81
N SER A 338 -1.94 -10.56 2.94
CA SER A 338 -1.98 -9.15 3.36
C SER A 338 -1.21 -8.22 2.41
N ALA A 339 -0.21 -8.73 1.68
CA ALA A 339 0.60 -7.95 0.75
C ALA A 339 0.10 -8.02 -0.71
N SER A 340 -0.80 -8.96 -1.05
CA SER A 340 -1.19 -9.19 -2.45
C SER A 340 -2.71 -9.27 -2.63
N SER A 341 -3.36 -10.36 -2.22
CA SER A 341 -4.77 -10.59 -2.54
C SER A 341 -5.75 -9.70 -1.79
N THR A 342 -5.45 -9.32 -0.56
CA THR A 342 -6.30 -8.39 0.21
C THR A 342 -6.32 -6.99 -0.42
N PRO A 343 -5.18 -6.31 -0.68
CA PRO A 343 -5.20 -5.02 -1.34
C PRO A 343 -5.71 -5.10 -2.80
N ALA A 344 -5.41 -6.18 -3.54
CA ALA A 344 -5.95 -6.36 -4.89
C ALA A 344 -7.49 -6.46 -4.89
N ARG A 345 -8.06 -7.19 -3.93
CA ARG A 345 -9.51 -7.32 -3.77
C ARG A 345 -10.16 -5.99 -3.42
N LEU A 346 -9.57 -5.20 -2.51
CA LEU A 346 -10.06 -3.87 -2.16
C LEU A 346 -10.17 -2.99 -3.41
N LEU A 347 -9.12 -2.94 -4.23
CA LEU A 347 -9.08 -2.12 -5.44
C LEU A 347 -9.89 -2.71 -6.60
N GLY A 348 -10.49 -3.91 -6.46
CA GLY A 348 -11.18 -4.58 -7.56
C GLY A 348 -10.25 -5.04 -8.70
N LEU A 349 -8.97 -5.24 -8.42
CA LEU A 349 -7.98 -5.74 -9.39
C LEU A 349 -8.13 -7.26 -9.57
N ALA A 350 -9.12 -7.65 -10.36
CA ALA A 350 -9.51 -9.05 -10.50
C ALA A 350 -8.42 -9.97 -11.09
N ASP A 351 -7.42 -9.42 -11.76
CA ASP A 351 -6.34 -10.19 -12.37
C ASP A 351 -4.97 -10.01 -11.66
N ARG A 352 -4.99 -9.58 -10.39
CA ARG A 352 -3.81 -9.38 -9.53
C ARG A 352 -3.95 -10.17 -8.23
N GLY A 353 -2.86 -10.25 -7.47
CA GLY A 353 -2.87 -10.72 -6.08
C GLY A 353 -3.00 -12.23 -5.90
N ALA A 354 -3.03 -13.03 -6.96
CA ALA A 354 -3.09 -14.48 -6.89
C ALA A 354 -2.43 -15.15 -8.11
N LEU A 355 -1.74 -16.28 -7.88
CA LEU A 355 -1.25 -17.15 -8.94
C LEU A 355 -2.39 -18.07 -9.41
N ARG A 356 -3.12 -17.64 -10.42
CA ARG A 356 -4.23 -18.42 -11.01
C ARG A 356 -4.37 -18.17 -12.49
N ALA A 357 -4.96 -19.11 -13.20
CA ALA A 357 -5.24 -18.96 -14.65
C ALA A 357 -6.04 -17.68 -14.94
N GLY A 358 -5.64 -16.95 -15.96
CA GLY A 358 -6.20 -15.67 -16.39
C GLY A 358 -5.61 -14.44 -15.70
N ALA A 359 -4.92 -14.59 -14.57
CA ALA A 359 -4.25 -13.47 -13.90
C ALA A 359 -3.11 -12.90 -14.77
N ARG A 360 -2.78 -11.61 -14.61
CA ARG A 360 -1.54 -11.04 -15.12
C ARG A 360 -0.36 -11.81 -14.51
N ALA A 361 0.63 -12.16 -15.30
CA ALA A 361 1.78 -12.90 -14.82
C ALA A 361 2.72 -11.98 -14.03
N ASP A 362 2.26 -11.60 -12.85
CA ASP A 362 2.97 -10.83 -11.85
C ASP A 362 3.30 -11.74 -10.68
N LEU A 363 4.55 -12.06 -10.51
CA LEU A 363 5.00 -12.95 -9.45
C LEU A 363 6.34 -12.53 -8.89
N VAL A 364 6.58 -12.91 -7.65
CA VAL A 364 7.87 -12.84 -6.99
C VAL A 364 8.37 -14.25 -6.69
N VAL A 365 9.68 -14.42 -6.70
CA VAL A 365 10.36 -15.63 -6.20
C VAL A 365 10.96 -15.27 -4.84
N LEU A 366 10.64 -16.07 -3.84
CA LEU A 366 11.03 -15.85 -2.44
C LEU A 366 12.08 -16.90 -2.01
N ASP A 367 13.10 -16.46 -1.30
CA ASP A 367 14.03 -17.37 -0.62
C ASP A 367 13.43 -17.96 0.67
N GLY A 368 14.22 -18.76 1.41
CA GLY A 368 13.81 -19.38 2.65
C GLY A 368 13.48 -18.41 3.81
N ALA A 369 13.87 -17.13 3.67
CA ALA A 369 13.54 -16.06 4.60
C ALA A 369 12.42 -15.13 4.05
N ALA A 370 11.70 -15.57 3.04
CA ALA A 370 10.68 -14.81 2.33
C ALA A 370 11.18 -13.49 1.72
N ARG A 371 12.48 -13.37 1.42
CA ARG A 371 13.04 -12.22 0.70
C ARG A 371 12.84 -12.42 -0.80
N VAL A 372 12.45 -11.35 -1.49
CA VAL A 372 12.30 -11.35 -2.93
C VAL A 372 13.68 -11.49 -3.60
N THR A 373 13.83 -12.50 -4.44
CA THR A 373 15.06 -12.77 -5.21
C THR A 373 14.90 -12.48 -6.70
N ARG A 374 13.68 -12.61 -7.24
CA ARG A 374 13.34 -12.26 -8.62
C ARG A 374 11.93 -11.72 -8.69
N VAL A 375 11.68 -10.85 -9.65
CA VAL A 375 10.36 -10.24 -9.90
C VAL A 375 9.97 -10.41 -11.35
N MET A 376 8.75 -10.86 -11.59
CA MET A 376 8.15 -10.88 -12.93
C MET A 376 6.95 -9.94 -12.97
N ARG A 377 6.89 -9.10 -13.99
CA ARG A 377 5.75 -8.23 -14.26
C ARG A 377 5.24 -8.44 -15.68
N ALA A 378 3.95 -8.73 -15.82
CA ALA A 378 3.30 -9.01 -17.09
C ALA A 378 4.06 -10.07 -17.93
N GLY A 379 4.58 -11.12 -17.25
CA GLY A 379 5.27 -12.23 -17.89
C GLY A 379 6.74 -11.96 -18.29
N ARG A 380 7.32 -10.86 -17.85
CA ARG A 380 8.72 -10.50 -18.09
C ARG A 380 9.46 -10.37 -16.77
N TRP A 381 10.62 -11.00 -16.67
CA TRP A 381 11.52 -10.78 -15.55
C TRP A 381 12.05 -9.35 -15.58
N LEU A 382 12.15 -8.68 -14.42
CA LEU A 382 12.61 -7.29 -14.32
C LEU A 382 14.12 -7.17 -14.07
N ASP A 383 14.79 -8.29 -13.83
CA ASP A 383 16.22 -8.44 -13.54
C ASP A 383 17.03 -8.94 -14.77
N ASP A 384 16.38 -9.10 -15.90
CA ASP A 384 17.00 -9.52 -17.19
C ASP A 384 17.37 -8.31 -18.06
#